data_a7e443602f3206fd3f30b3fff01250df
#
_entry.id   a7e443602f3206fd3f30b3fff01250df
#
_cell.length_a   1.000
_cell.length_b   1.000
_cell.length_c   1.000
_cell.angle_alpha   90.00
_cell.angle_beta   90.00
_cell.angle_gamma   90.00
#
_symmetry.space_group_name_H-M   'P 1'
#
loop_
_entity.id
_entity.type
_entity.pdbx_description
1 polymer ?
#
loop_
_entity_poly.entity_id
_entity_poly.type
_entity_poly.pdbx_seq_one_letter_code
_entity_poly.pdbx_strand_id
1 'polypeptide(L)'
;DDGDCSDLPDAKMIIPGKFLTELTKLLKDSEDEVTLIVGRRHVFFKIDNIYFFTRVIDTEYIDYKKILESQSRTYTTQLYVSRKEFLGACERASIVTEDKLGGSGRSHVKLEISEGCITMSSVSSGGSVFEKVPCGMEGNELTIGFNCRFLLDSLRAAPADCDRLRIRLNSPLMGVVIEPSYGSDFITSTPDESVFGSRSLDVEKPENEDESEKFLYFVMPVRLNGAVNA
;
A
#
# COMPACT_ATOMS: atom_id res chain seq x y z
N ASP A 1 3.57 8.37 39.98
CA ASP A 1 2.34 9.18 39.69
C ASP A 1 2.02 8.94 38.23
N ASP A 2 1.10 8.02 37.98
CA ASP A 2 0.49 7.88 36.67
C ASP A 2 -0.25 9.17 36.38
N GLY A 3 0.38 10.06 35.61
CA GLY A 3 -0.18 11.33 35.20
C GLY A 3 -1.50 11.05 34.48
N ASP A 4 -2.60 11.36 35.14
CA ASP A 4 -3.94 11.23 34.59
C ASP A 4 -4.04 12.12 33.33
N CYS A 5 -4.03 11.48 32.15
CA CYS A 5 -4.18 12.15 30.86
C CYS A 5 -5.63 12.58 30.58
N SER A 6 -6.54 12.45 31.55
CA SER A 6 -7.96 12.75 31.41
C SER A 6 -8.28 14.22 31.16
N ASP A 7 -7.36 15.13 31.49
CA ASP A 7 -7.57 16.59 31.39
C ASP A 7 -6.93 17.24 30.14
N LEU A 8 -6.33 16.45 29.24
CA LEU A 8 -5.82 17.00 27.99
C LEU A 8 -6.97 17.22 27.01
N PRO A 9 -7.16 18.43 26.47
CA PRO A 9 -8.18 18.65 25.45
C PRO A 9 -7.87 17.75 24.23
N ASP A 10 -8.91 17.16 23.65
CA ASP A 10 -8.80 16.38 22.41
C ASP A 10 -8.13 17.21 21.31
N ALA A 11 -6.83 17.12 21.22
CA ALA A 11 -6.04 17.81 20.20
C ALA A 11 -5.81 16.92 19.01
N LYS A 12 -6.48 17.22 17.90
CA LYS A 12 -6.22 16.56 16.60
C LYS A 12 -5.16 17.35 15.84
N MET A 13 -4.05 16.70 15.49
CA MET A 13 -2.96 17.32 14.74
C MET A 13 -2.32 16.34 13.79
N ILE A 14 -1.80 16.86 12.68
CA ILE A 14 -1.02 16.07 11.73
C ILE A 14 0.45 16.44 11.90
N ILE A 15 1.26 15.48 12.30
CA ILE A 15 2.69 15.63 12.50
C ILE A 15 3.44 15.02 11.30
N PRO A 16 4.47 15.70 10.73
CA PRO A 16 5.26 15.15 9.65
C PRO A 16 5.92 13.81 10.02
N GLY A 17 5.73 12.76 9.22
CA GLY A 17 6.27 11.42 9.50
C GLY A 17 7.80 11.39 9.65
N LYS A 18 8.52 12.21 8.87
CA LYS A 18 9.97 12.36 9.02
C LYS A 18 10.37 12.82 10.43
N PHE A 19 9.61 13.75 11.01
CA PHE A 19 9.85 14.21 12.37
C PHE A 19 9.66 13.07 13.38
N LEU A 20 8.59 12.28 13.24
CA LEU A 20 8.35 11.13 14.12
C LEU A 20 9.48 10.10 14.02
N THR A 21 9.99 9.85 12.82
CA THR A 21 11.13 8.95 12.61
C THR A 21 12.39 9.44 13.35
N GLU A 22 12.67 10.73 13.33
CA GLU A 22 13.82 11.29 14.07
C GLU A 22 13.57 11.29 15.58
N LEU A 23 12.33 11.59 16.01
CA LEU A 23 11.94 11.50 17.41
C LEU A 23 12.12 10.08 17.96
N THR A 24 11.71 9.06 17.21
CA THR A 24 11.89 7.66 17.60
C THR A 24 13.36 7.29 17.84
N LYS A 25 14.29 7.90 17.09
CA LYS A 25 15.73 7.67 17.30
C LYS A 25 16.22 8.29 18.61
N LEU A 26 15.66 9.43 19.02
CA LEU A 26 15.99 10.09 20.28
C LEU A 26 15.41 9.34 21.49
N LEU A 27 14.27 8.67 21.30
CA LEU A 27 13.58 7.90 22.33
C LEU A 27 14.11 6.48 22.49
N LYS A 28 15.06 6.05 21.66
CA LYS A 28 15.66 4.71 21.78
C LYS A 28 16.39 4.59 23.12
N ASP A 29 16.02 3.53 23.84
CA ASP A 29 16.70 3.10 25.07
C ASP A 29 16.63 4.11 26.25
N SER A 30 15.69 5.06 26.22
CA SER A 30 15.46 6.01 27.31
C SER A 30 14.16 5.69 28.04
N GLU A 31 14.23 5.60 29.36
CA GLU A 31 13.07 5.57 30.27
C GLU A 31 12.68 7.00 30.73
N ASP A 32 13.22 8.04 30.08
CA ASP A 32 13.01 9.42 30.45
C ASP A 32 11.59 9.88 30.13
N GLU A 33 11.06 10.75 30.99
CA GLU A 33 9.76 11.36 30.76
C GLU A 33 9.81 12.30 29.54
N VAL A 34 8.81 12.17 28.67
CA VAL A 34 8.64 13.05 27.51
C VAL A 34 7.54 14.08 27.79
N THR A 35 7.90 15.35 27.87
CA THR A 35 6.91 16.42 27.98
C THR A 35 6.47 16.84 26.58
N LEU A 36 5.17 16.74 26.29
CA LEU A 36 4.55 17.20 25.05
C LEU A 36 3.90 18.57 25.27
N ILE A 37 4.31 19.57 24.49
CA ILE A 37 3.71 20.90 24.49
C ILE A 37 3.08 21.16 23.13
N VAL A 38 1.77 21.29 23.11
CA VAL A 38 0.99 21.51 21.90
C VAL A 38 0.66 22.99 21.74
N GLY A 39 1.21 23.61 20.69
CA GLY A 39 0.86 24.97 20.27
C GLY A 39 -0.05 24.97 19.03
N ARG A 40 -0.51 26.15 18.62
CA ARG A 40 -1.42 26.29 17.45
C ARG A 40 -0.83 25.75 16.14
N ARG A 41 0.48 25.91 15.93
CA ARG A 41 1.16 25.54 14.67
C ARG A 41 2.39 24.69 14.87
N HIS A 42 2.79 24.44 16.11
CA HIS A 42 3.99 23.71 16.46
C HIS A 42 3.72 22.76 17.60
N VAL A 43 4.43 21.66 17.56
CA VAL A 43 4.48 20.68 18.65
C VAL A 43 5.92 20.61 19.13
N PHE A 44 6.11 20.66 20.42
CA PHE A 44 7.40 20.57 21.09
C PHE A 44 7.45 19.31 21.93
N PHE A 45 8.55 18.61 21.85
CA PHE A 45 8.87 17.47 22.69
C PHE A 45 10.10 17.88 23.52
N LYS A 46 9.99 17.77 24.82
CA LYS A 46 11.10 17.96 25.74
C LYS A 46 11.46 16.59 26.32
N ILE A 47 12.72 16.19 26.12
CA ILE A 47 13.31 14.96 26.61
C ILE A 47 14.57 15.40 27.33
N ASP A 48 14.59 15.32 28.68
CA ASP A 48 15.66 15.84 29.51
C ASP A 48 16.04 17.29 29.15
N ASN A 49 17.23 17.54 28.67
CA ASN A 49 17.74 18.87 28.25
C ASN A 49 17.57 19.13 26.72
N ILE A 50 16.94 18.22 25.99
CA ILE A 50 16.74 18.32 24.54
C ILE A 50 15.32 18.83 24.25
N TYR A 51 15.25 19.88 23.42
CA TYR A 51 13.98 20.37 22.87
C TYR A 51 13.94 20.02 21.40
N PHE A 52 12.96 19.21 21.01
CA PHE A 52 12.73 18.80 19.65
C PHE A 52 11.35 19.27 19.20
N PHE A 53 11.25 20.02 18.10
CA PHE A 53 9.98 20.59 17.69
C PHE A 53 9.75 20.52 16.19
N THR A 54 8.49 20.55 15.80
CA THR A 54 8.06 20.60 14.41
C THR A 54 6.84 21.48 14.22
N ARG A 55 6.67 21.95 12.99
CA ARG A 55 5.43 22.57 12.57
C ARG A 55 4.41 21.50 12.23
N VAL A 56 3.18 21.62 12.72
CA VAL A 56 2.07 20.77 12.31
C VAL A 56 1.65 21.06 10.88
N ILE A 57 1.15 20.04 10.19
CA ILE A 57 0.59 20.18 8.85
C ILE A 57 -0.84 20.71 9.00
N ASP A 58 -1.08 21.92 8.50
CA ASP A 58 -2.35 22.65 8.62
C ASP A 58 -3.31 22.23 7.50
N THR A 59 -3.78 20.99 7.58
CA THR A 59 -4.76 20.41 6.65
C THR A 59 -5.69 19.49 7.41
N GLU A 60 -6.87 19.23 6.86
CA GLU A 60 -7.73 18.17 7.37
C GLU A 60 -7.10 16.80 7.08
N TYR A 61 -7.20 15.90 8.06
CA TYR A 61 -6.79 14.51 7.87
C TYR A 61 -7.79 13.81 6.95
N ILE A 62 -7.26 13.08 5.98
CA ILE A 62 -8.10 12.33 5.02
C ILE A 62 -8.90 11.27 5.78
N ASP A 63 -10.22 11.31 5.65
CA ASP A 63 -11.10 10.27 6.20
C ASP A 63 -11.01 9.01 5.34
N TYR A 64 -9.93 8.26 5.55
CA TYR A 64 -9.67 7.03 4.81
C TYR A 64 -10.75 5.95 5.05
N LYS A 65 -11.43 5.97 6.19
CA LYS A 65 -12.51 5.01 6.49
C LYS A 65 -13.68 5.19 5.52
N LYS A 66 -14.12 6.43 5.32
CA LYS A 66 -15.17 6.73 4.32
C LYS A 66 -14.75 6.37 2.90
N ILE A 67 -13.48 6.60 2.56
CA ILE A 67 -12.96 6.22 1.24
C ILE A 67 -13.02 4.70 1.08
N LEU A 68 -12.54 3.95 2.06
CA LEU A 68 -12.58 2.48 2.04
C LEU A 68 -14.03 1.96 1.97
N GLU A 69 -14.93 2.48 2.77
CA GLU A 69 -16.34 2.11 2.76
C GLU A 69 -17.01 2.38 1.40
N SER A 70 -16.72 3.53 0.78
CA SER A 70 -17.28 3.88 -0.52
C SER A 70 -16.76 2.98 -1.64
N GLN A 71 -15.54 2.47 -1.52
CA GLN A 71 -14.90 1.62 -2.52
C GLN A 71 -15.09 0.13 -2.26
N SER A 72 -15.31 -0.28 -1.01
CA SER A 72 -15.45 -1.69 -0.65
C SER A 72 -16.74 -2.34 -1.14
N ARG A 73 -17.73 -1.57 -1.58
CA ARG A 73 -19.05 -2.08 -1.92
C ARG A 73 -19.16 -2.72 -3.31
N THR A 74 -18.30 -2.36 -4.25
CA THR A 74 -18.38 -2.86 -5.63
C THR A 74 -17.01 -2.85 -6.29
N TYR A 75 -16.32 -3.98 -6.30
CA TYR A 75 -15.14 -4.16 -7.13
C TYR A 75 -15.54 -4.69 -8.50
N THR A 76 -14.96 -4.10 -9.56
CA THR A 76 -15.17 -4.57 -10.94
C THR A 76 -14.13 -5.58 -11.37
N THR A 77 -12.98 -5.57 -10.68
CA THR A 77 -11.87 -6.47 -10.97
C THR A 77 -11.17 -6.88 -9.67
N GLN A 78 -10.87 -8.14 -9.56
CA GLN A 78 -10.14 -8.74 -8.46
C GLN A 78 -8.99 -9.58 -9.00
N LEU A 79 -7.80 -9.39 -8.45
CA LEU A 79 -6.59 -10.09 -8.86
C LEU A 79 -6.02 -10.88 -7.69
N TYR A 80 -5.43 -12.01 -8.03
CA TYR A 80 -4.63 -12.83 -7.12
C TYR A 80 -3.24 -12.98 -7.69
N VAL A 81 -2.22 -12.54 -6.95
CA VAL A 81 -0.83 -12.54 -7.41
C VAL A 81 0.11 -13.14 -6.38
N SER A 82 1.19 -13.73 -6.85
CA SER A 82 2.31 -14.08 -5.97
C SER A 82 2.97 -12.79 -5.45
N ARG A 83 3.03 -12.63 -4.12
CA ARG A 83 3.70 -11.48 -3.50
C ARG A 83 5.14 -11.37 -3.95
N LYS A 84 5.87 -12.50 -3.97
CA LYS A 84 7.28 -12.55 -4.36
C LYS A 84 7.51 -12.11 -5.80
N GLU A 85 6.70 -12.60 -6.73
CA GLU A 85 6.84 -12.27 -8.15
C GLU A 85 6.47 -10.81 -8.43
N PHE A 86 5.38 -10.34 -7.86
CA PHE A 86 4.93 -8.97 -8.04
C PHE A 86 5.88 -7.96 -7.39
N LEU A 87 6.37 -8.26 -6.17
CA LEU A 87 7.40 -7.45 -5.50
C LEU A 87 8.67 -7.38 -6.34
N GLY A 88 9.17 -8.50 -6.84
CA GLY A 88 10.38 -8.53 -7.67
C GLY A 88 10.24 -7.74 -8.97
N ALA A 89 9.07 -7.79 -9.63
CA ALA A 89 8.78 -6.98 -10.80
C ALA A 89 8.75 -5.48 -10.45
N CYS A 90 8.12 -5.10 -9.33
CA CYS A 90 8.12 -3.71 -8.86
C CYS A 90 9.53 -3.22 -8.49
N GLU A 91 10.38 -4.06 -7.89
CA GLU A 91 11.76 -3.71 -7.56
C GLU A 91 12.59 -3.43 -8.82
N ARG A 92 12.47 -4.25 -9.84
CA ARG A 92 13.14 -3.99 -11.14
C ARG A 92 12.58 -2.73 -11.81
N ALA A 93 11.28 -2.52 -11.77
CA ALA A 93 10.65 -1.31 -12.30
C ALA A 93 11.10 -0.05 -11.56
N SER A 94 11.36 -0.13 -10.26
CA SER A 94 11.80 1.02 -9.46
C SER A 94 13.14 1.57 -9.90
N ILE A 95 14.04 0.73 -10.40
CA ILE A 95 15.35 1.14 -10.91
C ILE A 95 15.20 2.13 -12.06
N VAL A 96 14.21 1.91 -12.92
CA VAL A 96 13.93 2.79 -14.06
C VAL A 96 13.14 4.03 -13.63
N THR A 97 12.24 3.88 -12.66
CA THR A 97 11.36 4.98 -12.21
C THR A 97 12.04 5.97 -11.26
N GLU A 98 13.11 5.58 -10.59
CA GLU A 98 13.87 6.42 -9.65
C GLU A 98 14.95 7.28 -10.32
N ASP A 99 14.81 7.58 -11.61
CA ASP A 99 15.80 8.38 -12.34
C ASP A 99 16.03 9.74 -11.64
N LYS A 100 17.17 9.86 -10.98
CA LYS A 100 17.57 11.00 -10.14
C LYS A 100 18.06 12.20 -10.94
N LEU A 101 18.09 12.09 -12.24
CA LEU A 101 18.60 13.13 -13.15
C LEU A 101 17.51 14.12 -13.56
N GLY A 102 17.09 14.98 -12.60
CA GLY A 102 16.75 16.37 -12.89
C GLY A 102 15.48 16.66 -13.72
N GLY A 103 14.53 15.76 -13.83
CA GLY A 103 13.24 16.05 -14.47
C GLY A 103 12.09 16.03 -13.46
N SER A 104 11.20 17.01 -13.49
CA SER A 104 10.01 17.09 -12.62
C SER A 104 8.91 16.03 -12.93
N GLY A 105 9.21 15.01 -13.70
CA GLY A 105 8.33 13.90 -14.03
C GLY A 105 8.66 12.68 -13.20
N ARG A 106 7.92 12.44 -12.11
CA ARG A 106 7.97 11.15 -11.42
C ARG A 106 7.49 10.09 -12.42
N SER A 107 8.41 9.23 -12.87
CA SER A 107 8.01 8.15 -13.75
C SER A 107 7.10 7.19 -12.96
N HIS A 108 6.06 6.73 -13.61
CA HIS A 108 5.08 5.82 -13.05
C HIS A 108 5.22 4.45 -13.70
N VAL A 109 4.74 3.43 -13.04
CA VAL A 109 4.52 2.13 -13.65
C VAL A 109 3.10 2.07 -14.19
N LYS A 110 2.95 1.58 -15.41
CA LYS A 110 1.68 1.23 -16.02
C LYS A 110 1.46 -0.26 -15.86
N LEU A 111 0.30 -0.64 -15.36
CA LEU A 111 -0.16 -2.01 -15.26
C LEU A 111 -1.29 -2.20 -16.29
N GLU A 112 -1.09 -3.11 -17.22
CA GLU A 112 -2.11 -3.61 -18.13
C GLU A 112 -2.54 -4.98 -17.62
N ILE A 113 -3.74 -5.03 -17.10
CA ILE A 113 -4.32 -6.20 -16.45
C ILE A 113 -5.18 -6.90 -17.47
N SER A 114 -4.85 -8.15 -17.76
CA SER A 114 -5.61 -9.03 -18.63
C SER A 114 -5.74 -10.40 -18.00
N GLU A 115 -6.57 -11.27 -18.57
CA GLU A 115 -6.74 -12.61 -18.07
C GLU A 115 -5.38 -13.35 -17.98
N GLY A 116 -5.08 -13.87 -16.80
CA GLY A 116 -3.87 -14.64 -16.50
C GLY A 116 -2.59 -13.81 -16.33
N CYS A 117 -2.58 -12.50 -16.63
CA CYS A 117 -1.33 -11.76 -16.63
C CYS A 117 -1.48 -10.26 -16.33
N ILE A 118 -0.57 -9.73 -15.49
CA ILE A 118 -0.32 -8.30 -15.36
C ILE A 118 0.92 -7.95 -16.16
N THR A 119 0.77 -7.14 -17.19
CA THR A 119 1.89 -6.55 -17.91
C THR A 119 2.27 -5.22 -17.28
N MET A 120 3.46 -5.16 -16.68
CA MET A 120 3.99 -3.96 -16.05
C MET A 120 4.99 -3.30 -16.99
N SER A 121 4.82 -2.00 -17.25
CA SER A 121 5.74 -1.23 -18.07
C SER A 121 6.03 0.13 -17.46
N SER A 122 7.24 0.63 -17.68
CA SER A 122 7.64 1.99 -17.37
C SER A 122 8.74 2.45 -18.32
N VAL A 123 8.76 3.74 -18.59
CA VAL A 123 9.75 4.39 -19.45
C VAL A 123 10.25 5.66 -18.76
N SER A 124 11.56 5.84 -18.74
CA SER A 124 12.23 7.07 -18.26
C SER A 124 13.36 7.46 -19.20
N SER A 125 14.07 8.54 -18.89
CA SER A 125 15.28 8.92 -19.62
C SER A 125 16.42 7.89 -19.50
N GLY A 126 16.44 7.13 -18.41
CA GLY A 126 17.47 6.12 -18.13
C GLY A 126 17.18 4.75 -18.73
N GLY A 127 15.99 4.53 -19.30
CA GLY A 127 15.64 3.25 -19.90
C GLY A 127 14.15 2.90 -19.85
N SER A 128 13.87 1.65 -20.18
CA SER A 128 12.52 1.09 -20.11
C SER A 128 12.53 -0.26 -19.41
N VAL A 129 11.42 -0.59 -18.76
CA VAL A 129 11.16 -1.88 -18.17
C VAL A 129 9.86 -2.44 -18.72
N PHE A 130 9.86 -3.74 -18.94
CA PHE A 130 8.69 -4.49 -19.34
C PHE A 130 8.72 -5.85 -18.65
N GLU A 131 7.72 -6.11 -17.82
CA GLU A 131 7.62 -7.30 -16.99
C GLU A 131 6.25 -7.94 -17.13
N LYS A 132 6.19 -9.24 -17.04
CA LYS A 132 4.93 -9.99 -16.99
C LYS A 132 4.84 -10.74 -15.68
N VAL A 133 3.78 -10.53 -14.96
CA VAL A 133 3.50 -11.20 -13.68
C VAL A 133 2.24 -12.04 -13.85
N PRO A 134 2.31 -13.35 -13.65
CA PRO A 134 1.13 -14.21 -13.67
C PRO A 134 0.14 -13.80 -12.59
N CYS A 135 -1.15 -13.82 -12.91
CA CYS A 135 -2.20 -13.52 -11.94
C CYS A 135 -3.46 -14.34 -12.24
N GLY A 136 -4.21 -14.66 -11.18
CA GLY A 136 -5.62 -14.99 -11.32
C GLY A 136 -6.42 -13.69 -11.44
N MET A 137 -7.44 -13.66 -12.28
CA MET A 137 -8.28 -12.49 -12.47
C MET A 137 -9.75 -12.87 -12.45
N GLU A 138 -10.53 -12.07 -11.75
CA GLU A 138 -11.99 -12.08 -11.81
C GLU A 138 -12.46 -10.68 -12.19
N GLY A 139 -13.35 -10.58 -13.18
CA GLY A 139 -13.91 -9.31 -13.63
C GLY A 139 -13.31 -8.77 -14.92
N ASN A 140 -13.17 -7.47 -15.05
CA ASN A 140 -12.86 -6.80 -16.31
C ASN A 140 -11.35 -6.48 -16.44
N GLU A 141 -10.86 -6.51 -17.67
CA GLU A 141 -9.53 -6.00 -18.00
C GLU A 141 -9.43 -4.51 -17.68
N LEU A 142 -8.26 -4.07 -17.24
CA LEU A 142 -8.05 -2.71 -16.77
C LEU A 142 -6.61 -2.26 -17.02
N THR A 143 -6.46 -1.00 -17.42
CA THR A 143 -5.15 -0.33 -17.45
C THR A 143 -5.10 0.75 -16.39
N ILE A 144 -4.09 0.70 -15.51
CA ILE A 144 -3.96 1.61 -14.37
C ILE A 144 -2.49 1.98 -14.13
N GLY A 145 -2.24 3.19 -13.65
CA GLY A 145 -0.89 3.67 -13.35
C GLY A 145 -0.65 3.86 -11.85
N PHE A 146 0.57 3.60 -11.40
CA PHE A 146 0.96 3.82 -10.01
C PHE A 146 2.34 4.48 -9.89
N ASN A 147 2.52 5.20 -8.80
CA ASN A 147 3.86 5.48 -8.33
C ASN A 147 4.46 4.16 -7.81
N CYS A 148 5.54 3.71 -8.43
CA CYS A 148 6.18 2.43 -8.13
C CYS A 148 6.55 2.29 -6.66
N ARG A 149 6.99 3.38 -6.02
CA ARG A 149 7.35 3.40 -4.60
C ARG A 149 6.18 3.01 -3.69
N PHE A 150 4.97 3.52 -3.98
CA PHE A 150 3.80 3.20 -3.14
C PHE A 150 3.39 1.74 -3.28
N LEU A 151 3.55 1.15 -4.47
CA LEU A 151 3.37 -0.29 -4.63
C LEU A 151 4.43 -1.07 -3.82
N LEU A 152 5.70 -0.69 -3.93
CA LEU A 152 6.77 -1.33 -3.17
C LEU A 152 6.54 -1.26 -1.66
N ASP A 153 6.16 -0.09 -1.15
CA ASP A 153 5.88 0.11 0.26
C ASP A 153 4.74 -0.82 0.73
N SER A 154 3.67 -0.95 -0.07
CA SER A 154 2.54 -1.84 0.23
C SER A 154 2.94 -3.33 0.24
N LEU A 155 3.72 -3.75 -0.76
CA LEU A 155 4.13 -5.15 -0.89
C LEU A 155 5.14 -5.57 0.18
N ARG A 156 6.00 -4.66 0.60
CA ARG A 156 6.98 -4.88 1.67
C ARG A 156 6.35 -4.91 3.05
N ALA A 157 5.30 -4.10 3.26
CA ALA A 157 4.57 -4.05 4.52
C ALA A 157 3.65 -5.26 4.73
N ALA A 158 3.35 -6.05 3.69
CA ALA A 158 2.53 -7.24 3.82
C ALA A 158 3.16 -8.25 4.80
N PRO A 159 2.34 -8.99 5.58
CA PRO A 159 2.83 -9.96 6.55
C PRO A 159 3.82 -10.96 5.96
N ALA A 160 4.82 -11.37 6.74
CA ALA A 160 5.93 -12.21 6.25
C ALA A 160 5.47 -13.61 5.80
N ASP A 161 4.41 -14.12 6.41
CA ASP A 161 3.77 -15.40 6.12
C ASP A 161 2.79 -15.35 4.92
N CYS A 162 2.61 -14.16 4.34
CA CYS A 162 1.72 -13.96 3.20
C CYS A 162 2.48 -14.19 1.88
N ASP A 163 2.23 -15.31 1.22
CA ASP A 163 2.79 -15.63 -0.10
C ASP A 163 1.96 -15.04 -1.25
N ARG A 164 0.70 -14.74 -1.01
CA ARG A 164 -0.25 -14.28 -2.03
C ARG A 164 -0.99 -13.03 -1.59
N LEU A 165 -1.28 -12.20 -2.57
CA LEU A 165 -2.03 -10.97 -2.37
C LEU A 165 -3.30 -10.99 -3.21
N ARG A 166 -4.37 -10.47 -2.63
CA ARG A 166 -5.60 -10.11 -3.31
C ARG A 166 -5.58 -8.60 -3.56
N ILE A 167 -5.79 -8.20 -4.82
CA ILE A 167 -5.81 -6.79 -5.23
C ILE A 167 -7.20 -6.51 -5.82
N ARG A 168 -7.91 -5.56 -5.24
CA ARG A 168 -9.26 -5.19 -5.65
C ARG A 168 -9.28 -3.81 -6.28
N LEU A 169 -9.86 -3.71 -7.49
CA LEU A 169 -9.87 -2.53 -8.33
C LEU A 169 -11.28 -2.21 -8.84
N ASN A 170 -11.52 -0.93 -9.11
CA ASN A 170 -12.78 -0.48 -9.72
C ASN A 170 -12.57 0.21 -11.06
N SER A 171 -11.68 1.20 -11.12
CA SER A 171 -11.42 1.98 -12.30
C SER A 171 -9.98 2.52 -12.31
N PRO A 172 -9.50 3.01 -13.45
CA PRO A 172 -8.14 3.59 -13.54
C PRO A 172 -7.87 4.81 -12.64
N LEU A 173 -8.93 5.40 -12.09
CA LEU A 173 -8.84 6.64 -11.29
C LEU A 173 -9.19 6.44 -9.81
N MET A 174 -9.67 5.26 -9.46
CA MET A 174 -10.00 4.93 -8.07
C MET A 174 -8.86 4.18 -7.40
N GLY A 175 -8.73 4.36 -6.09
CA GLY A 175 -7.72 3.66 -5.32
C GLY A 175 -7.91 2.16 -5.35
N VAL A 176 -6.83 1.42 -5.15
CA VAL A 176 -6.85 -0.04 -5.08
C VAL A 176 -6.63 -0.49 -3.65
N VAL A 177 -7.24 -1.59 -3.30
CA VAL A 177 -7.07 -2.26 -2.02
C VAL A 177 -6.21 -3.49 -2.22
N ILE A 178 -5.15 -3.62 -1.43
CA ILE A 178 -4.23 -4.76 -1.42
C ILE A 178 -4.33 -5.42 -0.06
N GLU A 179 -4.62 -6.71 -0.06
CA GLU A 179 -4.82 -7.53 1.13
C GLU A 179 -4.06 -8.86 1.01
N PRO A 180 -3.67 -9.49 2.13
CA PRO A 180 -3.23 -10.87 2.13
C PRO A 180 -4.33 -11.79 1.62
N SER A 181 -3.95 -12.84 0.92
CA SER A 181 -4.84 -13.92 0.53
C SER A 181 -4.30 -15.22 1.10
N TYR A 182 -5.07 -15.81 2.02
CA TYR A 182 -4.76 -17.08 2.67
C TYR A 182 -5.74 -18.13 2.15
N GLY A 183 -5.25 -19.32 1.78
CA GLY A 183 -6.10 -20.45 1.38
C GLY A 183 -6.23 -20.65 -0.14
N SER A 184 -7.22 -21.47 -0.52
CA SER A 184 -7.42 -22.00 -1.88
C SER A 184 -8.13 -21.06 -2.87
N ASP A 185 -8.24 -19.77 -2.57
CA ASP A 185 -8.97 -18.80 -3.39
C ASP A 185 -8.31 -18.52 -4.76
N PHE A 186 -7.42 -19.41 -5.19
CA PHE A 186 -6.63 -19.19 -6.38
C PHE A 186 -6.92 -20.24 -7.44
N ILE A 187 -7.63 -19.84 -8.48
CA ILE A 187 -7.67 -20.58 -9.74
C ILE A 187 -6.55 -20.01 -10.61
N THR A 188 -5.39 -20.67 -10.63
CA THR A 188 -4.38 -20.42 -11.68
C THR A 188 -4.92 -20.98 -12.98
N SER A 189 -5.31 -20.13 -13.89
CA SER A 189 -5.36 -20.51 -15.30
C SER A 189 -3.93 -20.53 -15.85
N THR A 190 -3.11 -21.50 -15.42
CA THR A 190 -1.94 -21.87 -16.20
C THR A 190 -2.39 -22.82 -17.28
N PRO A 191 -1.97 -22.66 -18.55
CA PRO A 191 -2.36 -23.55 -19.64
C PRO A 191 -1.54 -24.84 -19.62
N ASP A 192 -1.62 -25.61 -18.55
CA ASP A 192 -1.08 -26.96 -18.51
C ASP A 192 -2.08 -27.89 -17.84
N GLU A 193 -2.96 -28.46 -18.65
CA GLU A 193 -4.05 -29.34 -18.26
C GLU A 193 -3.60 -30.71 -17.69
N SER A 194 -2.30 -30.98 -17.55
CA SER A 194 -1.81 -32.32 -17.24
C SER A 194 -1.62 -32.65 -15.76
N VAL A 195 -1.90 -31.73 -14.82
CA VAL A 195 -1.59 -31.93 -13.38
C VAL A 195 -2.80 -31.92 -12.45
N PHE A 196 -4.01 -31.68 -12.90
CA PHE A 196 -5.20 -31.64 -12.04
C PHE A 196 -6.04 -32.91 -12.08
N GLY A 197 -5.70 -33.85 -11.18
CA GLY A 197 -6.63 -34.84 -10.71
C GLY A 197 -7.74 -34.17 -9.89
N SER A 198 -8.99 -34.45 -10.25
CA SER A 198 -10.19 -34.00 -9.56
C SER A 198 -10.12 -34.32 -8.07
N ARG A 199 -9.98 -33.30 -7.22
CA ARG A 199 -10.29 -33.33 -5.81
C ARG A 199 -11.20 -32.17 -5.48
N SER A 200 -12.49 -32.51 -5.27
CA SER A 200 -13.39 -31.67 -4.51
C SER A 200 -12.86 -31.58 -3.08
N LEU A 201 -12.37 -30.42 -2.70
CA LEU A 201 -12.04 -30.13 -1.31
C LEU A 201 -13.16 -29.28 -0.74
N ASP A 202 -13.95 -29.90 0.14
CA ASP A 202 -14.82 -29.19 1.07
C ASP A 202 -13.95 -28.27 1.92
N VAL A 203 -14.04 -26.98 1.68
CA VAL A 203 -13.32 -25.97 2.46
C VAL A 203 -14.16 -25.65 3.68
N GLU A 204 -13.81 -26.23 4.82
CA GLU A 204 -14.27 -25.74 6.11
C GLU A 204 -13.79 -24.28 6.25
N LYS A 205 -14.73 -23.35 6.39
CA LYS A 205 -14.43 -21.99 6.82
C LYS A 205 -13.74 -22.08 8.17
N PRO A 206 -12.57 -21.42 8.38
CA PRO A 206 -12.01 -21.32 9.71
C PRO A 206 -13.00 -20.55 10.60
N GLU A 207 -13.55 -21.23 11.60
CA GLU A 207 -14.50 -20.68 12.59
C GLU A 207 -13.86 -19.78 13.66
N ASN A 208 -12.67 -19.28 13.43
CA ASN A 208 -12.05 -18.28 14.30
C ASN A 208 -11.53 -17.13 13.44
N GLU A 209 -12.43 -16.18 13.14
CA GLU A 209 -12.02 -14.81 12.86
C GLU A 209 -11.52 -14.21 14.18
N ASP A 210 -10.31 -14.61 14.60
CA ASP A 210 -9.58 -13.85 15.58
C ASP A 210 -9.37 -12.45 15.00
N GLU A 211 -9.67 -11.41 15.77
CA GLU A 211 -9.46 -10.00 15.40
C GLU A 211 -7.97 -9.64 15.28
N SER A 212 -7.13 -10.58 14.89
CA SER A 212 -5.74 -10.36 14.55
C SER A 212 -5.68 -9.38 13.39
N GLU A 213 -5.00 -8.30 13.60
CA GLU A 213 -4.76 -7.13 12.76
C GLU A 213 -4.96 -7.40 11.26
N LYS A 214 -6.15 -7.06 10.75
CA LYS A 214 -6.45 -7.20 9.31
C LYS A 214 -5.55 -6.23 8.54
N PHE A 215 -4.48 -6.76 7.95
CA PHE A 215 -3.65 -5.98 7.06
C PHE A 215 -4.45 -5.56 5.84
N LEU A 216 -4.48 -4.25 5.60
CA LEU A 216 -5.07 -3.66 4.41
C LEU A 216 -4.22 -2.49 3.96
N TYR A 217 -3.84 -2.47 2.71
CA TYR A 217 -3.12 -1.36 2.11
C TYR A 217 -3.96 -0.71 1.01
N PHE A 218 -4.07 0.62 1.08
CA PHE A 218 -4.82 1.39 0.10
C PHE A 218 -3.87 2.28 -0.70
N VAL A 219 -3.86 2.12 -2.03
CA VAL A 219 -2.95 2.85 -2.92
C VAL A 219 -3.74 3.64 -3.96
N MET A 220 -3.48 4.94 -4.04
CA MET A 220 -4.07 5.79 -5.06
C MET A 220 -3.31 5.67 -6.39
N PRO A 221 -4.02 5.54 -7.52
CA PRO A 221 -3.39 5.52 -8.84
C PRO A 221 -2.90 6.90 -9.26
N VAL A 222 -2.02 6.93 -10.25
CA VAL A 222 -1.65 8.14 -10.98
C VAL A 222 -2.38 8.17 -12.33
N ARG A 223 -2.73 9.35 -12.80
CA ARG A 223 -3.32 9.51 -14.13
C ARG A 223 -2.27 9.20 -15.19
N LEU A 224 -2.59 8.28 -16.10
CA LEU A 224 -1.79 8.02 -17.28
C LEU A 224 -2.08 9.11 -18.33
N ASN A 225 -1.05 9.85 -18.73
CA ASN A 225 -1.19 10.81 -19.82
C ASN A 225 -1.47 10.06 -21.13
N GLY A 226 -2.66 10.20 -21.69
CA GLY A 226 -3.07 9.52 -22.93
C GLY A 226 -4.30 8.61 -22.80
N ALA A 227 -4.81 8.36 -21.60
CA ALA A 227 -6.11 7.67 -21.42
C ALA A 227 -7.24 8.74 -21.46
N VAL A 228 -7.45 9.36 -22.62
CA VAL A 228 -8.67 10.10 -22.91
C VAL A 228 -9.51 9.20 -23.80
N ASN A 229 -10.58 8.72 -23.21
CA ASN A 229 -11.79 8.17 -23.84
C ASN A 229 -11.61 7.02 -24.87
N ALA A 230 -11.99 5.83 -24.43
CA ALA A 230 -12.77 4.90 -25.22
C ALA A 230 -13.99 4.50 -24.40
#